data_7ae14058aab5bfd0f289157927e2320c
#
_entry.id   7ae14058aab5bfd0f289157927e2320c
#
_cell.length_a   1.000
_cell.length_b   1.000
_cell.length_c   1.000
_cell.angle_alpha   90.00
_cell.angle_beta   90.00
_cell.angle_gamma   90.00
#
_symmetry.space_group_name_H-M   'P 1'
#
loop_
_entity.id
_entity.type
_entity.pdbx_description
1 polymer ?
#
loop_
_entity_poly.entity_id
_entity_poly.type
_entity_poly.pdbx_seq_one_letter_code
_entity_poly.pdbx_strand_id
1 'polypeptide(L)'
;LQSPAEDALAKSDLENCQRAIATITSQIDTRITLIEKQGQVLADSQTDPQQLDNHGDRPELIAALKNGHGKKKRFSDSLGIEMLYIAYRVEHQGTTVGFIRAALGTQQISDQVADIQLKIATLVLIIIAGGLSIAGIGIAKMTQPVVQLIEEARELTSGQIKKPRNLSKGNEFDELGQTLNNLSKTLSKRMRQLERNHNELLVVLEGMKEGVIAVDGSDCIRFANEAVCRMFSLDVNRDEGRPIWEVLRNQMIETTVHKARKSDEPFHGKIELLTPHEQHLSLSASAIPNSNHSASSKKPGVIIVFHDITEIHRLENMRRDFVANVSHELKTPLASIQAFAETLIDGAIHDEDNNMLFLTRIVEQSDRLNLLIQDLLSIARLESGDNVTDFATVDLTEITQRCLNDHRSHAAKKNITLVFNQSDSVWVFAEADGLTQILDNLVDNALKYTPADGTVTVNIQAEPQTVHLKVTDTGIGIPVDHQDRIFERFYRVDKARSRQLGGTGLGLAIVKHLVNAFGAEVDVISAANQGTTFQITFPLVDDADV
;
A
#
# COMPACT_ATOMS: atom_id res chain seq x y z
N LEU A 1 14.75 5.56 -0.26
CA LEU A 1 15.33 4.33 -0.85
C LEU A 1 15.25 4.28 -2.39
N GLN A 2 14.29 4.97 -3.00
CA GLN A 2 14.04 4.87 -4.44
C GLN A 2 15.04 5.71 -5.27
N SER A 3 15.40 6.92 -4.85
CA SER A 3 16.24 7.86 -5.59
C SER A 3 17.65 7.35 -5.98
N PRO A 4 18.46 6.82 -5.06
CA PRO A 4 19.78 6.32 -5.44
C PRO A 4 19.75 5.09 -6.35
N ALA A 5 18.72 4.26 -6.21
CA ALA A 5 18.58 3.06 -7.01
C ALA A 5 18.10 3.33 -8.45
N GLU A 6 17.34 4.41 -8.66
CA GLU A 6 16.78 4.79 -9.95
C GLU A 6 17.84 5.24 -10.94
N ASP A 7 18.72 6.13 -10.49
CA ASP A 7 19.80 6.66 -11.30
C ASP A 7 20.84 5.59 -11.68
N ALA A 8 21.07 4.63 -10.76
CA ALA A 8 22.00 3.55 -10.98
C ALA A 8 21.45 2.53 -11.99
N LEU A 9 20.18 2.19 -11.89
CA LEU A 9 19.52 1.23 -12.78
C LEU A 9 19.32 1.80 -14.20
N ALA A 10 19.20 3.14 -14.33
CA ALA A 10 19.02 3.82 -15.60
C ALA A 10 20.23 3.78 -16.52
N LYS A 11 21.42 3.67 -15.97
CA LYS A 11 22.67 3.70 -16.76
C LYS A 11 23.26 2.33 -17.03
N SER A 12 22.71 1.23 -16.51
CA SER A 12 23.24 -0.15 -16.58
C SER A 12 24.73 -0.25 -16.20
N ASP A 13 25.21 0.64 -15.35
CA ASP A 13 26.59 0.67 -14.91
C ASP A 13 26.75 -0.06 -13.56
N LEU A 14 27.48 -1.18 -13.61
CA LEU A 14 27.67 -2.09 -12.49
C LEU A 14 28.29 -1.39 -11.27
N GLU A 15 29.28 -0.52 -11.49
CA GLU A 15 29.94 0.22 -10.41
C GLU A 15 28.99 1.18 -9.68
N ASN A 16 28.11 1.84 -10.42
CA ASN A 16 27.16 2.79 -9.86
C ASN A 16 26.01 2.06 -9.13
N CYS A 17 25.61 0.88 -9.61
CA CYS A 17 24.66 0.02 -8.90
C CYS A 17 25.24 -0.46 -7.56
N GLN A 18 26.49 -0.84 -7.51
CA GLN A 18 27.16 -1.23 -6.27
C GLN A 18 27.30 -0.07 -5.28
N ARG A 19 27.64 1.13 -5.77
CA ARG A 19 27.70 2.33 -4.92
C ARG A 19 26.32 2.72 -4.39
N ALA A 20 25.28 2.61 -5.22
CA ALA A 20 23.90 2.85 -4.82
C ALA A 20 23.48 1.91 -3.67
N ILE A 21 23.75 0.62 -3.82
CA ILE A 21 23.49 -0.35 -2.75
C ILE A 21 24.27 -0.03 -1.49
N ALA A 22 25.56 0.28 -1.59
CA ALA A 22 26.38 0.60 -0.43
C ALA A 22 25.84 1.83 0.34
N THR A 23 25.36 2.83 -0.39
CA THR A 23 24.75 4.02 0.21
C THR A 23 23.42 3.69 0.90
N ILE A 24 22.60 2.86 0.28
CA ILE A 24 21.29 2.44 0.83
C ILE A 24 21.50 1.55 2.06
N THR A 25 22.41 0.59 1.99
CA THR A 25 22.66 -0.37 3.08
C THR A 25 23.40 0.22 4.26
N SER A 26 24.16 1.33 4.06
CA SER A 26 24.74 2.07 5.20
C SER A 26 23.67 2.65 6.15
N GLN A 27 22.44 2.78 5.70
CA GLN A 27 21.33 3.32 6.48
C GLN A 27 20.34 2.25 6.96
N ILE A 28 20.39 1.04 6.39
CA ILE A 28 19.38 0.00 6.63
C ILE A 28 20.10 -1.35 6.71
N ASP A 29 20.01 -2.01 7.84
CA ASP A 29 20.51 -3.38 8.03
C ASP A 29 19.60 -4.41 7.33
N THR A 30 19.51 -4.29 6.02
CA THR A 30 18.64 -5.12 5.18
C THR A 30 19.37 -5.43 3.88
N ARG A 31 19.37 -6.69 3.46
CA ARG A 31 19.92 -7.04 2.16
C ARG A 31 19.11 -6.40 1.05
N ILE A 32 19.79 -5.68 0.17
CA ILE A 32 19.19 -5.02 -0.99
C ILE A 32 19.83 -5.57 -2.26
N THR A 33 18.98 -5.85 -3.25
CA THR A 33 19.37 -6.34 -4.55
C THR A 33 18.79 -5.42 -5.62
N LEU A 34 19.59 -4.99 -6.56
CA LEU A 34 19.17 -4.31 -7.77
C LEU A 34 19.13 -5.29 -8.92
N ILE A 35 18.01 -5.33 -9.60
CA ILE A 35 17.70 -6.34 -10.60
C ILE A 35 17.25 -5.67 -11.89
N GLU A 36 17.83 -6.08 -13.00
CA GLU A 36 17.48 -5.63 -14.34
C GLU A 36 16.09 -6.12 -14.76
N LYS A 37 15.50 -5.44 -15.71
CA LYS A 37 14.20 -5.79 -16.32
C LYS A 37 14.10 -7.25 -16.73
N GLN A 38 15.18 -7.82 -17.20
CA GLN A 38 15.24 -9.23 -17.64
C GLN A 38 15.47 -10.19 -16.48
N GLY A 39 15.54 -9.67 -15.24
CA GLY A 39 15.74 -10.46 -14.04
C GLY A 39 17.22 -10.67 -13.68
N GLN A 40 18.16 -10.12 -14.44
CA GLN A 40 19.57 -10.21 -14.12
C GLN A 40 19.88 -9.33 -12.90
N VAL A 41 20.59 -9.90 -11.93
CA VAL A 41 21.05 -9.14 -10.76
C VAL A 41 22.26 -8.29 -11.16
N LEU A 42 22.17 -6.99 -10.94
CA LEU A 42 23.28 -6.08 -11.24
C LEU A 42 24.10 -5.75 -10.02
N ALA A 43 23.45 -5.64 -8.87
CA ALA A 43 24.15 -5.41 -7.62
C ALA A 43 23.37 -6.02 -6.46
N ASP A 44 24.09 -6.52 -5.47
CA ASP A 44 23.55 -7.07 -4.24
C ASP A 44 24.43 -6.65 -3.06
N SER A 45 23.81 -6.36 -1.92
CA SER A 45 24.54 -5.84 -0.76
C SER A 45 25.34 -6.89 0.01
N GLN A 46 25.08 -8.18 -0.21
CA GLN A 46 25.67 -9.26 0.58
C GLN A 46 26.35 -10.35 -0.27
N THR A 47 26.04 -10.42 -1.56
CA THR A 47 26.52 -11.49 -2.45
C THR A 47 27.01 -10.87 -3.76
N ASP A 48 28.08 -11.43 -4.32
CA ASP A 48 28.56 -11.02 -5.64
C ASP A 48 27.46 -11.27 -6.70
N PRO A 49 27.04 -10.26 -7.46
CA PRO A 49 26.02 -10.39 -8.49
C PRO A 49 26.30 -11.49 -9.51
N GLN A 50 27.59 -11.77 -9.79
CA GLN A 50 27.99 -12.84 -10.73
C GLN A 50 27.71 -14.25 -10.23
N GLN A 51 27.50 -14.41 -8.93
CA GLN A 51 27.17 -15.69 -8.29
C GLN A 51 25.66 -15.90 -8.11
N LEU A 52 24.87 -14.94 -8.53
CA LEU A 52 23.41 -14.98 -8.38
C LEU A 52 22.76 -15.34 -9.72
N ASP A 53 21.86 -16.31 -9.66
CA ASP A 53 21.02 -16.68 -10.80
C ASP A 53 20.14 -15.54 -11.27
N ASN A 54 19.56 -15.68 -12.46
CA ASN A 54 18.54 -14.76 -12.91
C ASN A 54 17.31 -14.84 -11.99
N HIS A 55 16.84 -13.69 -11.54
CA HIS A 55 15.73 -13.56 -10.59
C HIS A 55 14.37 -13.24 -11.24
N GLY A 56 14.30 -13.20 -12.57
CA GLY A 56 13.11 -12.80 -13.31
C GLY A 56 11.86 -13.67 -13.07
N ASP A 57 12.05 -14.91 -12.68
CA ASP A 57 10.99 -15.87 -12.35
C ASP A 57 10.49 -15.78 -10.89
N ARG A 58 11.11 -14.90 -10.09
CA ARG A 58 10.81 -14.83 -8.66
C ARG A 58 9.42 -14.24 -8.40
N PRO A 59 8.59 -14.90 -7.54
CA PRO A 59 7.20 -14.47 -7.32
C PRO A 59 7.05 -13.02 -6.84
N GLU A 60 7.99 -12.54 -6.01
CA GLU A 60 8.00 -11.17 -5.55
C GLU A 60 8.24 -10.19 -6.70
N LEU A 61 9.03 -10.58 -7.70
CA LEU A 61 9.33 -9.77 -8.87
C LEU A 61 8.17 -9.80 -9.87
N ILE A 62 7.59 -10.97 -10.09
CA ILE A 62 6.38 -11.13 -10.92
C ILE A 62 5.22 -10.32 -10.33
N ALA A 63 5.05 -10.33 -9.02
CA ALA A 63 4.04 -9.53 -8.35
C ALA A 63 4.34 -8.02 -8.45
N ALA A 64 5.59 -7.64 -8.29
CA ALA A 64 6.03 -6.27 -8.46
C ALA A 64 5.89 -5.79 -9.91
N LEU A 65 6.01 -6.67 -10.90
CA LEU A 65 5.74 -6.40 -12.32
C LEU A 65 4.27 -6.02 -12.57
N LYS A 66 3.34 -6.67 -11.92
CA LYS A 66 1.90 -6.42 -12.11
C LYS A 66 1.40 -5.24 -11.28
N ASN A 67 1.85 -5.10 -10.04
CA ASN A 67 1.23 -4.25 -9.02
C ASN A 67 2.12 -3.09 -8.54
N GLY A 68 3.32 -2.91 -9.12
CA GLY A 68 4.31 -1.90 -8.68
C GLY A 68 5.15 -2.37 -7.49
N HIS A 69 4.64 -3.29 -6.70
CA HIS A 69 5.34 -3.93 -5.60
C HIS A 69 4.91 -5.39 -5.46
N GLY A 70 5.81 -6.20 -4.95
CA GLY A 70 5.55 -7.60 -4.63
C GLY A 70 6.23 -8.00 -3.34
N LYS A 71 5.60 -8.89 -2.60
CA LYS A 71 6.19 -9.49 -1.41
C LYS A 71 6.00 -11.00 -1.44
N LYS A 72 7.06 -11.71 -1.06
CA LYS A 72 6.99 -13.17 -0.91
C LYS A 72 7.95 -13.63 0.17
N LYS A 73 7.48 -14.55 0.98
CA LYS A 73 8.32 -15.28 1.92
C LYS A 73 8.76 -16.57 1.23
N ARG A 74 10.05 -16.82 1.18
CA ARG A 74 10.62 -18.04 0.63
C ARG A 74 12.02 -18.33 1.18
N PHE A 75 12.48 -19.55 0.99
CA PHE A 75 13.82 -19.95 1.35
C PHE A 75 14.84 -19.32 0.38
N SER A 76 15.95 -18.82 0.94
CA SER A 76 17.06 -18.27 0.17
C SER A 76 18.14 -19.35 -0.01
N ASP A 77 18.30 -19.86 -1.22
CA ASP A 77 19.30 -20.88 -1.53
C ASP A 77 20.73 -20.36 -1.30
N SER A 78 20.94 -19.06 -1.52
CA SER A 78 22.25 -18.41 -1.35
C SER A 78 22.64 -18.17 0.11
N LEU A 79 21.67 -18.06 1.03
CA LEU A 79 21.90 -17.76 2.45
C LEU A 79 21.45 -18.88 3.38
N GLY A 80 20.76 -19.91 2.87
CA GLY A 80 20.29 -21.05 3.64
C GLY A 80 19.23 -20.75 4.69
N ILE A 81 18.53 -19.61 4.57
CA ILE A 81 17.52 -19.15 5.54
C ILE A 81 16.23 -18.73 4.84
N GLU A 82 15.12 -18.78 5.57
CA GLU A 82 13.87 -18.18 5.12
C GLU A 82 13.92 -16.67 5.18
N MET A 83 13.59 -16.03 4.07
CA MET A 83 13.62 -14.59 3.93
C MET A 83 12.28 -14.04 3.45
N LEU A 84 11.92 -12.89 3.93
CA LEU A 84 10.86 -12.07 3.38
C LEU A 84 11.46 -11.16 2.31
N TYR A 85 11.07 -11.39 1.08
CA TYR A 85 11.44 -10.55 -0.03
C TYR A 85 10.33 -9.55 -0.32
N ILE A 86 10.70 -8.30 -0.48
CA ILE A 86 9.82 -7.22 -0.92
C ILE A 86 10.50 -6.59 -2.13
N ALA A 87 9.82 -6.62 -3.25
CA ALA A 87 10.30 -6.03 -4.48
C ALA A 87 9.44 -4.83 -4.87
N TYR A 88 10.10 -3.78 -5.28
CA TYR A 88 9.48 -2.59 -5.87
C TYR A 88 10.01 -2.40 -7.28
N ARG A 89 9.09 -2.09 -8.14
CA ARG A 89 9.38 -1.75 -9.51
C ARG A 89 9.93 -0.32 -9.57
N VAL A 90 10.99 -0.14 -10.31
CA VAL A 90 11.64 1.15 -10.50
C VAL A 90 11.45 1.63 -11.94
N GLU A 91 11.06 2.88 -12.08
CA GLU A 91 10.65 3.49 -13.34
C GLU A 91 11.39 4.79 -13.59
N HIS A 92 11.89 4.99 -14.80
CA HIS A 92 12.53 6.22 -15.24
C HIS A 92 11.89 6.72 -16.52
N GLN A 93 11.38 7.95 -16.52
CA GLN A 93 10.66 8.56 -17.64
C GLN A 93 9.52 7.69 -18.22
N GLY A 94 8.79 6.95 -17.36
CA GLY A 94 7.66 6.11 -17.76
C GLY A 94 8.00 4.74 -18.35
N THR A 95 9.28 4.36 -18.38
CA THR A 95 9.69 2.98 -18.66
C THR A 95 10.19 2.28 -17.40
N THR A 96 9.80 1.03 -17.23
CA THR A 96 10.41 0.19 -16.19
C THR A 96 11.86 -0.10 -16.54
N VAL A 97 12.75 0.29 -15.67
CA VAL A 97 14.19 0.09 -15.81
C VAL A 97 14.72 -1.07 -14.98
N GLY A 98 13.99 -1.50 -13.95
CA GLY A 98 14.33 -2.67 -13.14
C GLY A 98 13.58 -2.72 -11.82
N PHE A 99 14.15 -3.40 -10.83
CA PHE A 99 13.57 -3.60 -9.51
C PHE A 99 14.58 -3.30 -8.44
N ILE A 100 14.10 -2.74 -7.34
CA ILE A 100 14.79 -2.81 -6.07
C ILE A 100 14.11 -3.87 -5.21
N ARG A 101 14.87 -4.82 -4.73
CA ARG A 101 14.37 -5.86 -3.84
C ARG A 101 15.08 -5.76 -2.49
N ALA A 102 14.29 -5.64 -1.45
CA ALA A 102 14.75 -5.78 -0.07
C ALA A 102 14.50 -7.21 0.42
N ALA A 103 15.43 -7.76 1.17
CA ALA A 103 15.29 -9.10 1.73
C ALA A 103 15.65 -9.08 3.21
N LEU A 104 14.68 -9.44 4.02
CA LEU A 104 14.84 -9.58 5.47
C LEU A 104 14.82 -11.06 5.86
N GLY A 105 15.81 -11.48 6.61
CA GLY A 105 15.82 -12.79 7.24
C GLY A 105 14.65 -12.92 8.21
N THR A 106 13.73 -13.85 7.91
CA THR A 106 12.60 -14.08 8.81
C THR A 106 13.05 -14.68 10.14
N GLN A 107 14.25 -15.26 10.20
CA GLN A 107 14.87 -15.69 11.44
C GLN A 107 15.17 -14.51 12.38
N GLN A 108 15.69 -13.40 11.87
CA GLN A 108 15.92 -12.20 12.71
C GLN A 108 14.61 -11.62 13.26
N ILE A 109 13.55 -11.66 12.46
CA ILE A 109 12.20 -11.25 12.92
C ILE A 109 11.63 -12.29 13.88
N SER A 110 11.80 -13.59 13.59
CA SER A 110 11.33 -14.66 14.46
C SER A 110 12.13 -14.72 15.76
N ASP A 111 13.43 -14.47 15.72
CA ASP A 111 14.27 -14.40 16.91
C ASP A 111 13.97 -13.15 17.75
N GLN A 112 13.74 -11.99 17.12
CA GLN A 112 13.26 -10.79 17.83
C GLN A 112 11.84 -10.98 18.38
N VAL A 113 10.95 -11.59 17.60
CA VAL A 113 9.59 -11.92 18.05
C VAL A 113 9.64 -13.03 19.12
N ALA A 114 10.51 -14.04 18.96
CA ALA A 114 10.72 -15.07 19.98
C ALA A 114 11.36 -14.49 21.26
N ASP A 115 12.31 -13.57 21.13
CA ASP A 115 12.92 -12.84 22.26
C ASP A 115 11.89 -11.92 22.94
N ILE A 116 11.06 -11.22 22.16
CA ILE A 116 9.94 -10.43 22.69
C ILE A 116 8.88 -11.33 23.33
N GLN A 117 8.53 -12.45 22.67
CA GLN A 117 7.61 -13.44 23.24
C GLN A 117 8.18 -14.09 24.51
N LEU A 118 9.49 -14.39 24.53
CA LEU A 118 10.16 -14.91 25.71
C LEU A 118 10.21 -13.86 26.83
N LYS A 119 10.51 -12.59 26.51
CA LYS A 119 10.46 -11.48 27.47
C LYS A 119 9.05 -11.21 27.96
N ILE A 120 8.05 -11.28 27.09
CA ILE A 120 6.63 -11.21 27.49
C ILE A 120 6.24 -12.41 28.34
N ALA A 121 6.63 -13.63 27.94
CA ALA A 121 6.37 -14.84 28.71
C ALA A 121 7.08 -14.85 30.07
N THR A 122 8.33 -14.37 30.14
CA THR A 122 9.07 -14.21 31.39
C THR A 122 8.49 -13.08 32.26
N LEU A 123 8.05 -11.96 31.65
CA LEU A 123 7.35 -10.90 32.37
C LEU A 123 6.00 -11.38 32.90
N VAL A 124 5.23 -12.11 32.09
CA VAL A 124 3.97 -12.76 32.49
C VAL A 124 4.25 -13.80 33.58
N LEU A 125 5.31 -14.59 33.46
CA LEU A 125 5.69 -15.57 34.47
C LEU A 125 6.13 -14.89 35.79
N ILE A 126 6.88 -13.79 35.73
CA ILE A 126 7.26 -12.98 36.89
C ILE A 126 6.03 -12.30 37.51
N ILE A 127 5.11 -11.78 36.70
CA ILE A 127 3.83 -11.23 37.14
C ILE A 127 2.94 -12.33 37.77
N ILE A 128 2.92 -13.53 37.16
CA ILE A 128 2.21 -14.69 37.67
C ILE A 128 2.84 -15.16 39.01
N ALA A 129 4.17 -15.27 39.05
CA ALA A 129 4.89 -15.68 40.27
C ALA A 129 4.77 -14.62 41.38
N GLY A 130 4.89 -13.34 41.02
CA GLY A 130 4.64 -12.21 41.92
C GLY A 130 3.16 -12.14 42.35
N GLY A 131 2.25 -12.31 41.42
CA GLY A 131 0.80 -12.39 41.69
C GLY A 131 0.42 -13.57 42.55
N LEU A 132 1.02 -14.76 42.30
CA LEU A 132 0.82 -15.96 43.14
C LEU A 132 1.44 -15.75 44.52
N SER A 133 2.60 -15.11 44.63
CA SER A 133 3.22 -14.78 45.91
C SER A 133 2.42 -13.73 46.68
N ILE A 134 1.97 -12.65 45.99
CA ILE A 134 1.09 -11.64 46.57
C ILE A 134 -0.28 -12.26 46.92
N ALA A 135 -0.79 -13.17 46.05
CA ALA A 135 -2.00 -13.91 46.33
C ALA A 135 -1.85 -14.85 47.54
N GLY A 136 -0.71 -15.57 47.67
CA GLY A 136 -0.41 -16.39 48.82
C GLY A 136 -0.37 -15.59 50.13
N ILE A 137 0.32 -14.42 50.09
CA ILE A 137 0.37 -13.48 51.23
C ILE A 137 -1.03 -12.86 51.49
N GLY A 138 -1.77 -12.51 50.45
CA GLY A 138 -3.13 -11.96 50.51
C GLY A 138 -4.12 -12.96 51.08
N ILE A 139 -4.04 -14.22 50.65
CA ILE A 139 -4.85 -15.34 51.15
C ILE A 139 -4.52 -15.62 52.62
N ALA A 140 -3.23 -15.64 52.97
CA ALA A 140 -2.82 -15.80 54.35
C ALA A 140 -3.32 -14.65 55.26
N LYS A 141 -3.36 -13.42 54.74
CA LYS A 141 -3.97 -12.25 55.40
C LYS A 141 -5.50 -12.18 55.32
N MET A 142 -6.12 -12.77 54.30
CA MET A 142 -7.58 -12.76 54.11
C MET A 142 -8.25 -13.96 54.79
N THR A 143 -7.52 -15.05 55.03
CA THR A 143 -8.08 -16.15 55.79
C THR A 143 -8.29 -15.80 57.25
N GLN A 144 -7.46 -14.94 57.83
CA GLN A 144 -7.74 -14.40 59.17
C GLN A 144 -9.04 -13.55 59.21
N PRO A 145 -9.29 -12.63 58.30
CA PRO A 145 -10.57 -11.89 58.25
C PRO A 145 -11.77 -12.75 57.83
N VAL A 146 -11.57 -13.70 56.91
CA VAL A 146 -12.68 -14.60 56.46
C VAL A 146 -13.08 -15.58 57.57
N VAL A 147 -12.10 -16.13 58.29
CA VAL A 147 -12.38 -16.88 59.52
C VAL A 147 -13.03 -15.97 60.58
N GLN A 148 -12.54 -14.73 60.69
CA GLN A 148 -13.20 -13.72 61.54
C GLN A 148 -14.60 -13.36 61.03
N LEU A 149 -14.79 -13.20 59.70
CA LEU A 149 -16.10 -12.91 59.08
C LEU A 149 -17.06 -14.12 59.16
N ILE A 150 -16.56 -15.35 59.05
CA ILE A 150 -17.36 -16.55 59.27
C ILE A 150 -17.72 -16.67 60.74
N GLU A 151 -16.82 -16.33 61.64
CA GLU A 151 -17.08 -16.25 63.07
C GLU A 151 -18.00 -15.08 63.42
N GLU A 152 -17.74 -13.87 62.83
CA GLU A 152 -18.63 -12.72 62.92
C GLU A 152 -20.01 -12.98 62.28
N ALA A 153 -20.10 -13.66 61.14
CA ALA A 153 -21.38 -14.06 60.56
C ALA A 153 -22.10 -15.10 61.39
N ARG A 154 -21.37 -15.95 62.10
CA ARG A 154 -21.92 -16.91 63.03
C ARG A 154 -22.29 -16.23 64.36
N GLU A 155 -21.53 -15.27 64.82
CA GLU A 155 -21.84 -14.41 65.95
C GLU A 155 -23.00 -13.45 65.66
N LEU A 156 -23.11 -12.95 64.40
CA LEU A 156 -24.30 -12.21 63.93
C LEU A 156 -25.57 -13.05 63.91
N THR A 157 -25.47 -14.36 63.66
CA THR A 157 -26.62 -15.28 63.77
C THR A 157 -26.87 -15.76 65.15
N SER A 158 -25.90 -15.73 66.10
CA SER A 158 -26.00 -16.21 67.47
C SER A 158 -26.01 -15.12 68.57
N GLY A 159 -25.82 -13.85 68.19
CA GLY A 159 -25.94 -12.72 69.11
C GLY A 159 -24.86 -12.59 70.20
N GLN A 160 -23.73 -13.26 70.10
CA GLN A 160 -22.65 -13.14 71.09
C GLN A 160 -21.26 -13.07 70.54
N ILE A 161 -20.59 -11.91 70.71
CA ILE A 161 -19.22 -11.64 70.31
C ILE A 161 -18.23 -12.07 71.40
N LYS A 162 -17.38 -13.07 71.17
CA LYS A 162 -16.21 -13.33 71.97
C LYS A 162 -14.99 -13.76 71.17
N LYS A 163 -13.82 -13.23 71.60
CA LYS A 163 -12.48 -13.28 70.96
C LYS A 163 -12.04 -14.70 70.54
N PRO A 164 -11.32 -14.81 69.41
CA PRO A 164 -10.84 -16.12 68.92
C PRO A 164 -9.77 -16.68 69.85
N ARG A 165 -9.93 -17.94 70.26
CA ARG A 165 -8.93 -18.76 70.94
C ARG A 165 -8.23 -19.62 69.89
N ASN A 166 -6.90 -19.76 70.07
CA ASN A 166 -6.07 -20.72 69.36
C ASN A 166 -6.72 -22.10 69.28
N LEU A 167 -7.15 -22.48 68.08
CA LEU A 167 -7.61 -23.81 67.78
C LEU A 167 -6.40 -24.73 67.67
N SER A 168 -6.29 -25.69 68.63
CA SER A 168 -5.29 -26.76 68.67
C SER A 168 -5.58 -27.78 67.58
N LYS A 169 -4.52 -28.26 66.93
CA LYS A 169 -4.53 -29.32 65.92
C LYS A 169 -5.42 -30.48 66.28
N GLY A 170 -6.47 -30.77 65.49
CA GLY A 170 -7.17 -32.00 65.52
C GLY A 170 -8.71 -32.01 65.64
N ASN A 171 -9.41 -30.88 65.36
CA ASN A 171 -10.87 -30.83 65.38
C ASN A 171 -11.47 -30.79 63.95
N GLU A 172 -12.64 -31.40 63.78
CA GLU A 172 -13.44 -31.45 62.54
C GLU A 172 -13.70 -30.05 61.90
N PHE A 173 -13.54 -28.98 62.71
CA PHE A 173 -13.56 -27.60 62.25
C PHE A 173 -12.33 -27.19 61.38
N ASP A 174 -11.19 -27.86 61.55
CA ASP A 174 -10.03 -27.69 60.72
C ASP A 174 -10.27 -28.21 59.30
N GLU A 175 -11.00 -29.32 59.18
CA GLU A 175 -11.36 -29.96 57.94
C GLU A 175 -12.38 -29.09 57.17
N LEU A 176 -13.39 -28.53 57.87
CA LEU A 176 -14.33 -27.58 57.29
C LEU A 176 -13.67 -26.24 56.91
N GLY A 177 -12.78 -25.73 57.77
CA GLY A 177 -11.97 -24.55 57.52
C GLY A 177 -11.01 -24.75 56.33
N GLN A 178 -10.34 -25.91 56.27
CA GLN A 178 -9.51 -26.30 55.13
C GLN A 178 -10.36 -26.50 53.86
N THR A 179 -11.53 -27.09 53.93
CA THR A 179 -12.42 -27.31 52.80
C THR A 179 -12.97 -25.99 52.27
N LEU A 180 -13.44 -25.09 53.14
CA LEU A 180 -13.88 -23.74 52.81
C LEU A 180 -12.73 -22.88 52.23
N ASN A 181 -11.54 -22.97 52.83
CA ASN A 181 -10.36 -22.30 52.35
C ASN A 181 -9.93 -22.84 50.96
N ASN A 182 -10.01 -24.15 50.73
CA ASN A 182 -9.76 -24.78 49.44
C ASN A 182 -10.82 -24.39 48.41
N LEU A 183 -12.10 -24.32 48.80
CA LEU A 183 -13.17 -23.85 47.91
C LEU A 183 -13.00 -22.37 47.52
N SER A 184 -12.70 -21.52 48.52
CA SER A 184 -12.41 -20.09 48.30
C SER A 184 -11.18 -19.89 47.41
N LYS A 185 -10.10 -20.67 47.63
CA LYS A 185 -8.91 -20.67 46.76
C LYS A 185 -9.24 -21.09 45.33
N THR A 186 -10.07 -22.12 45.18
CA THR A 186 -10.46 -22.65 43.86
C THR A 186 -11.35 -21.67 43.12
N LEU A 187 -12.32 -21.06 43.79
CA LEU A 187 -13.20 -20.01 43.23
C LEU A 187 -12.40 -18.76 42.82
N SER A 188 -11.55 -18.27 43.74
CA SER A 188 -10.70 -17.10 43.47
C SER A 188 -9.71 -17.36 42.32
N LYS A 189 -9.15 -18.58 42.25
CA LYS A 189 -8.28 -18.98 41.12
C LYS A 189 -9.06 -19.03 39.82
N ARG A 190 -10.27 -19.58 39.83
CA ARG A 190 -11.15 -19.63 38.64
C ARG A 190 -11.64 -18.25 38.23
N MET A 191 -12.04 -17.40 39.18
CA MET A 191 -12.45 -16.01 38.85
C MET A 191 -11.29 -15.22 38.25
N ARG A 192 -10.09 -15.26 38.85
CA ARG A 192 -8.91 -14.58 38.29
C ARG A 192 -8.50 -15.15 36.94
N GLN A 193 -8.64 -16.44 36.72
CA GLN A 193 -8.40 -17.06 35.44
C GLN A 193 -9.43 -16.60 34.40
N LEU A 194 -10.68 -16.52 34.79
CA LEU A 194 -11.76 -15.97 33.94
C LEU A 194 -11.53 -14.48 33.62
N GLU A 195 -11.17 -13.68 34.63
CA GLU A 195 -10.83 -12.27 34.44
C GLU A 195 -9.61 -12.09 33.50
N ARG A 196 -8.57 -12.92 33.67
CA ARG A 196 -7.40 -12.89 32.76
C ARG A 196 -7.77 -13.30 31.36
N ASN A 197 -8.46 -14.42 31.19
CA ASN A 197 -8.91 -14.86 29.88
C ASN A 197 -9.84 -13.83 29.24
N HIS A 198 -10.69 -13.18 30.03
CA HIS A 198 -11.57 -12.12 29.57
C HIS A 198 -10.76 -10.89 29.14
N ASN A 199 -9.81 -10.45 29.94
CA ASN A 199 -8.94 -9.32 29.61
C ASN A 199 -8.04 -9.62 28.40
N GLU A 200 -7.48 -10.83 28.29
CA GLU A 200 -6.72 -11.26 27.13
C GLU A 200 -7.57 -11.23 25.85
N LEU A 201 -8.80 -11.73 25.94
CA LEU A 201 -9.74 -11.68 24.80
C LEU A 201 -10.10 -10.22 24.43
N LEU A 202 -10.32 -9.36 25.41
CA LEU A 202 -10.60 -7.94 25.17
C LEU A 202 -9.40 -7.26 24.50
N VAL A 203 -8.19 -7.48 25.01
CA VAL A 203 -6.97 -6.89 24.40
C VAL A 203 -6.79 -7.37 22.95
N VAL A 204 -7.07 -8.63 22.67
CA VAL A 204 -7.03 -9.16 21.29
C VAL A 204 -8.09 -8.48 20.43
N LEU A 205 -9.33 -8.41 20.89
CA LEU A 205 -10.44 -7.80 20.16
C LEU A 205 -10.26 -6.30 19.96
N GLU A 206 -9.69 -5.59 20.93
CA GLU A 206 -9.38 -4.15 20.83
C GLU A 206 -8.18 -3.88 19.91
N GLY A 207 -7.19 -4.77 19.88
CA GLY A 207 -6.02 -4.65 19.03
C GLY A 207 -6.23 -5.07 17.56
N MET A 208 -7.39 -5.66 17.23
CA MET A 208 -7.71 -6.04 15.85
C MET A 208 -7.96 -4.82 14.98
N LYS A 209 -7.56 -4.91 13.71
CA LYS A 209 -7.92 -3.92 12.69
C LYS A 209 -9.35 -4.09 12.19
N GLU A 210 -9.88 -5.31 12.29
CA GLU A 210 -11.25 -5.63 11.93
C GLU A 210 -12.22 -5.07 12.98
N GLY A 211 -13.31 -4.47 12.49
CA GLY A 211 -14.42 -4.06 13.32
C GLY A 211 -15.25 -5.27 13.77
N VAL A 212 -15.53 -5.40 15.04
CA VAL A 212 -16.34 -6.49 15.58
C VAL A 212 -17.53 -5.93 16.36
N ILE A 213 -18.74 -6.36 16.00
CA ILE A 213 -19.99 -6.09 16.73
C ILE A 213 -20.63 -7.42 17.10
N ALA A 214 -21.05 -7.54 18.34
CA ALA A 214 -21.93 -8.62 18.78
C ALA A 214 -23.30 -8.05 19.15
N VAL A 215 -24.35 -8.66 18.63
CA VAL A 215 -25.75 -8.33 18.94
C VAL A 215 -26.43 -9.50 19.64
N ASP A 216 -27.38 -9.20 20.49
CA ASP A 216 -28.20 -10.22 21.14
C ASP A 216 -29.39 -10.69 20.25
N GLY A 217 -30.23 -11.57 20.82
CA GLY A 217 -31.41 -12.09 20.13
C GLY A 217 -32.49 -11.03 19.82
N SER A 218 -32.38 -9.82 20.37
CA SER A 218 -33.25 -8.67 20.13
C SER A 218 -32.61 -7.64 19.22
N ASP A 219 -31.47 -7.98 18.60
CA ASP A 219 -30.66 -7.12 17.71
C ASP A 219 -30.05 -5.89 18.42
N CYS A 220 -29.95 -5.93 19.77
CA CYS A 220 -29.29 -4.88 20.54
C CYS A 220 -27.78 -5.14 20.62
N ILE A 221 -26.98 -4.08 20.47
CA ILE A 221 -25.52 -4.14 20.54
C ILE A 221 -25.11 -4.53 21.97
N ARG A 222 -24.30 -5.58 22.10
CA ARG A 222 -23.72 -6.07 23.36
C ARG A 222 -22.24 -5.83 23.46
N PHE A 223 -21.59 -5.73 22.33
CA PHE A 223 -20.17 -5.48 22.23
C PHE A 223 -19.84 -4.79 20.92
N ALA A 224 -18.92 -3.85 20.97
CA ALA A 224 -18.32 -3.20 19.82
C ALA A 224 -16.86 -2.90 20.16
N ASN A 225 -15.91 -3.35 19.33
CA ASN A 225 -14.49 -3.06 19.54
C ASN A 225 -14.13 -1.66 19.04
N GLU A 226 -12.94 -1.19 19.38
CA GLU A 226 -12.45 0.15 19.01
C GLU A 226 -12.40 0.34 17.49
N ALA A 227 -12.04 -0.70 16.72
CA ALA A 227 -11.98 -0.62 15.26
C ALA A 227 -13.34 -0.28 14.64
N VAL A 228 -14.42 -0.97 15.06
CA VAL A 228 -15.77 -0.68 14.54
C VAL A 228 -16.26 0.70 14.99
N CYS A 229 -15.87 1.12 16.19
CA CYS A 229 -16.20 2.48 16.67
C CYS A 229 -15.57 3.56 15.81
N ARG A 230 -14.33 3.36 15.37
CA ARG A 230 -13.67 4.26 14.39
C ARG A 230 -14.33 4.21 13.02
N MET A 231 -14.64 3.02 12.48
CA MET A 231 -15.26 2.86 11.15
C MET A 231 -16.62 3.54 11.03
N PHE A 232 -17.45 3.43 12.08
CA PHE A 232 -18.83 3.94 12.08
C PHE A 232 -19.05 5.16 12.95
N SER A 233 -17.99 5.73 13.54
CA SER A 233 -18.06 6.86 14.49
C SER A 233 -19.01 6.59 15.67
N LEU A 234 -18.93 5.38 16.25
CA LEU A 234 -19.77 4.95 17.37
C LEU A 234 -19.17 5.39 18.71
N ASP A 235 -20.04 5.65 19.66
CA ASP A 235 -19.69 5.81 21.07
C ASP A 235 -20.19 4.58 21.86
N VAL A 236 -19.26 3.75 22.33
CA VAL A 236 -19.58 2.51 23.05
C VAL A 236 -20.50 2.77 24.24
N ASN A 237 -20.22 3.82 25.03
CA ASN A 237 -20.99 4.14 26.23
C ASN A 237 -22.43 4.57 25.93
N ARG A 238 -22.66 5.16 24.75
CA ARG A 238 -23.97 5.63 24.33
C ARG A 238 -24.77 4.61 23.57
N ASP A 239 -24.09 3.79 22.77
CA ASP A 239 -24.73 2.94 21.76
C ASP A 239 -24.87 1.47 22.21
N GLU A 240 -24.24 1.06 23.32
CA GLU A 240 -24.45 -0.24 23.93
C GLU A 240 -25.91 -0.41 24.39
N GLY A 241 -26.49 -1.55 24.10
CA GLY A 241 -27.88 -1.88 24.41
C GLY A 241 -28.91 -1.29 23.43
N ARG A 242 -28.49 -0.47 22.47
CA ARG A 242 -29.38 0.06 21.43
C ARG A 242 -29.50 -0.91 20.24
N PRO A 243 -30.63 -0.89 19.53
CA PRO A 243 -30.79 -1.68 18.33
C PRO A 243 -29.78 -1.31 17.24
N ILE A 244 -29.16 -2.30 16.60
CA ILE A 244 -28.13 -2.09 15.58
C ILE A 244 -28.64 -1.25 14.39
N TRP A 245 -29.90 -1.39 13.99
CA TRP A 245 -30.50 -0.61 12.89
C TRP A 245 -30.68 0.89 13.20
N GLU A 246 -30.84 1.23 14.48
CA GLU A 246 -30.87 2.65 14.90
C GLU A 246 -29.51 3.31 14.81
N VAL A 247 -28.47 2.53 15.15
CA VAL A 247 -27.10 3.01 15.28
C VAL A 247 -26.41 3.05 13.92
N LEU A 248 -26.41 1.94 13.18
CA LEU A 248 -25.69 1.84 11.92
C LEU A 248 -26.51 2.24 10.68
N ARG A 249 -27.83 2.25 10.78
CA ARG A 249 -28.78 2.70 9.74
C ARG A 249 -28.48 2.17 8.32
N ASN A 250 -28.06 0.93 8.23
CA ASN A 250 -27.70 0.28 6.96
C ASN A 250 -28.52 -1.01 6.76
N GLN A 251 -29.33 -1.03 5.71
CA GLN A 251 -30.23 -2.13 5.40
C GLN A 251 -29.48 -3.46 5.13
N MET A 252 -28.28 -3.39 4.57
CA MET A 252 -27.48 -4.59 4.32
C MET A 252 -27.04 -5.26 5.62
N ILE A 253 -26.65 -4.48 6.62
CA ILE A 253 -26.26 -4.98 7.94
C ILE A 253 -27.45 -5.68 8.61
N GLU A 254 -28.64 -5.06 8.58
CA GLU A 254 -29.87 -5.66 9.10
C GLU A 254 -30.20 -6.98 8.40
N THR A 255 -30.15 -6.97 7.05
CA THR A 255 -30.39 -8.17 6.24
C THR A 255 -29.39 -9.27 6.57
N THR A 256 -28.13 -8.91 6.78
CA THR A 256 -27.05 -9.85 7.11
C THR A 256 -27.24 -10.48 8.48
N VAL A 257 -27.59 -9.68 9.48
CA VAL A 257 -27.92 -10.18 10.84
C VAL A 257 -29.08 -11.18 10.76
N HIS A 258 -30.12 -10.85 10.01
CA HIS A 258 -31.31 -11.70 9.85
C HIS A 258 -31.00 -13.02 9.12
N LYS A 259 -30.15 -12.99 8.08
CA LYS A 259 -29.73 -14.19 7.34
C LYS A 259 -28.79 -15.07 8.16
N ALA A 260 -27.76 -14.47 8.80
CA ALA A 260 -26.81 -15.18 9.65
C ALA A 260 -27.50 -15.91 10.80
N ARG A 261 -28.60 -15.35 11.35
CA ARG A 261 -29.37 -15.99 12.43
C ARG A 261 -30.11 -17.24 11.99
N LYS A 262 -30.41 -17.36 10.70
CA LYS A 262 -31.18 -18.49 10.12
C LYS A 262 -30.28 -19.55 9.49
N SER A 263 -29.01 -19.30 9.37
CA SER A 263 -28.02 -20.19 8.75
C SER A 263 -27.00 -20.62 9.77
N ASP A 264 -26.53 -21.85 9.68
CA ASP A 264 -25.36 -22.33 10.43
C ASP A 264 -24.04 -21.91 9.78
N GLU A 265 -24.08 -21.43 8.52
CA GLU A 265 -22.91 -20.93 7.80
C GLU A 265 -22.81 -19.41 7.92
N PRO A 266 -21.56 -18.87 7.97
CA PRO A 266 -21.34 -17.43 7.96
C PRO A 266 -21.96 -16.77 6.70
N PHE A 267 -22.67 -15.68 6.87
CA PHE A 267 -23.18 -14.88 5.76
C PHE A 267 -22.22 -13.73 5.47
N HIS A 268 -21.88 -13.56 4.20
CA HIS A 268 -20.97 -12.51 3.74
C HIS A 268 -21.72 -11.44 2.95
N GLY A 269 -21.29 -10.19 3.11
CA GLY A 269 -21.80 -9.06 2.38
C GLY A 269 -20.73 -8.00 2.17
N LYS A 270 -21.05 -7.01 1.35
CA LYS A 270 -20.22 -5.81 1.17
C LYS A 270 -21.09 -4.58 1.39
N ILE A 271 -20.56 -3.58 2.04
CA ILE A 271 -21.21 -2.30 2.26
C ILE A 271 -20.26 -1.18 1.88
N GLU A 272 -20.85 -0.08 1.46
CA GLU A 272 -20.16 1.15 1.15
C GLU A 272 -20.62 2.22 2.14
N LEU A 273 -19.67 2.90 2.76
CA LEU A 273 -19.91 4.02 3.65
C LEU A 273 -19.45 5.29 2.96
N LEU A 274 -20.34 6.28 2.87
CA LEU A 274 -20.05 7.55 2.20
C LEU A 274 -19.59 8.64 3.17
N THR A 275 -19.78 8.44 4.47
CA THR A 275 -19.45 9.42 5.52
C THR A 275 -18.79 8.77 6.72
N PRO A 276 -17.75 9.38 7.33
CA PRO A 276 -17.10 10.65 6.97
C PRO A 276 -16.15 10.57 5.77
N HIS A 277 -15.72 9.37 5.39
CA HIS A 277 -14.91 9.08 4.21
C HIS A 277 -15.51 7.89 3.47
N GLU A 278 -15.33 7.86 2.17
CA GLU A 278 -15.71 6.69 1.35
C GLU A 278 -14.90 5.47 1.77
N GLN A 279 -15.58 4.47 2.32
CA GLN A 279 -14.98 3.21 2.76
C GLN A 279 -15.77 2.03 2.22
N HIS A 280 -15.05 1.03 1.74
CA HIS A 280 -15.63 -0.24 1.32
C HIS A 280 -15.34 -1.28 2.40
N LEU A 281 -16.40 -1.80 3.01
CA LEU A 281 -16.28 -2.80 4.06
C LEU A 281 -16.83 -4.14 3.57
N SER A 282 -16.06 -5.20 3.79
CA SER A 282 -16.57 -6.57 3.73
C SER A 282 -17.08 -6.94 5.11
N LEU A 283 -18.27 -7.50 5.19
CA LEU A 283 -18.84 -7.96 6.43
C LEU A 283 -19.08 -9.47 6.40
N SER A 284 -18.82 -10.11 7.52
CA SER A 284 -19.12 -11.52 7.76
C SER A 284 -19.90 -11.63 9.06
N ALA A 285 -21.04 -12.32 9.03
CA ALA A 285 -21.87 -12.48 10.21
C ALA A 285 -22.16 -13.96 10.48
N SER A 286 -22.05 -14.34 11.75
CA SER A 286 -22.29 -15.70 12.22
C SER A 286 -23.18 -15.71 13.46
N ALA A 287 -24.06 -16.67 13.54
CA ALA A 287 -24.87 -16.87 14.74
C ALA A 287 -24.01 -17.37 15.92
N ILE A 288 -24.26 -16.84 17.11
CA ILE A 288 -23.64 -17.33 18.34
C ILE A 288 -24.43 -18.56 18.80
N PRO A 289 -23.77 -19.74 18.91
CA PRO A 289 -24.46 -20.92 19.41
C PRO A 289 -25.01 -20.68 20.81
N ASN A 290 -26.30 -21.02 21.05
CA ASN A 290 -26.88 -20.95 22.37
C ASN A 290 -26.28 -22.04 23.26
N SER A 291 -25.42 -21.67 24.20
CA SER A 291 -24.79 -22.59 25.15
C SER A 291 -25.74 -23.13 26.23
N ASN A 292 -26.95 -22.58 26.36
CA ASN A 292 -27.92 -22.99 27.36
C ASN A 292 -29.07 -23.78 26.72
N HIS A 293 -29.08 -25.06 26.95
CA HIS A 293 -30.21 -25.98 26.67
C HIS A 293 -31.50 -25.71 27.49
N SER A 294 -31.60 -24.55 28.14
CA SER A 294 -32.83 -24.14 28.77
C SER A 294 -33.80 -23.63 27.72
N ALA A 295 -34.93 -24.32 27.60
CA ALA A 295 -36.05 -24.05 26.70
C ALA A 295 -36.71 -22.68 26.95
N SER A 296 -35.97 -21.60 26.72
CA SER A 296 -36.50 -20.25 26.66
C SER A 296 -36.21 -19.71 25.25
N SER A 297 -37.28 -19.36 24.58
CA SER A 297 -37.44 -18.87 23.20
C SER A 297 -36.64 -17.61 22.84
N LYS A 298 -35.37 -17.52 23.17
CA LYS A 298 -34.53 -16.41 22.74
C LYS A 298 -33.78 -16.75 21.47
N LYS A 299 -33.96 -15.92 20.41
CA LYS A 299 -33.20 -15.99 19.17
C LYS A 299 -31.71 -15.93 19.47
N PRO A 300 -30.84 -16.65 18.74
CA PRO A 300 -29.41 -16.58 18.94
C PRO A 300 -28.87 -15.17 18.66
N GLY A 301 -27.84 -14.77 19.39
CA GLY A 301 -27.08 -13.57 19.05
C GLY A 301 -26.32 -13.73 17.74
N VAL A 302 -25.78 -12.65 17.22
CA VAL A 302 -24.97 -12.64 15.99
C VAL A 302 -23.69 -11.87 16.23
N ILE A 303 -22.58 -12.40 15.77
CA ILE A 303 -21.31 -11.67 15.66
C ILE A 303 -21.16 -11.22 14.23
N ILE A 304 -20.81 -9.95 14.04
CA ILE A 304 -20.53 -9.34 12.75
C ILE A 304 -19.09 -8.86 12.77
N VAL A 305 -18.31 -9.25 11.78
CA VAL A 305 -16.95 -8.79 11.56
C VAL A 305 -16.93 -7.93 10.32
N PHE A 306 -16.35 -6.74 10.43
CA PHE A 306 -16.15 -5.78 9.34
C PHE A 306 -14.67 -5.71 9.01
N HIS A 307 -14.35 -5.94 7.76
CA HIS A 307 -13.01 -5.81 7.23
C HIS A 307 -12.96 -4.65 6.23
N ASP A 308 -12.06 -3.70 6.45
CA ASP A 308 -11.85 -2.58 5.53
C ASP A 308 -11.11 -3.10 4.28
N ILE A 309 -11.82 -3.07 3.17
CA ILE A 309 -11.31 -3.47 1.86
C ILE A 309 -11.15 -2.28 0.91
N THR A 310 -11.16 -1.06 1.44
CA THR A 310 -11.15 0.18 0.64
C THR A 310 -9.94 0.23 -0.29
N GLU A 311 -8.77 -0.09 0.23
CA GLU A 311 -7.52 -0.11 -0.53
C GLU A 311 -7.54 -1.22 -1.61
N ILE A 312 -8.00 -2.41 -1.24
CA ILE A 312 -8.14 -3.54 -2.17
C ILE A 312 -9.13 -3.19 -3.29
N HIS A 313 -10.28 -2.64 -2.92
CA HIS A 313 -11.32 -2.23 -3.86
C HIS A 313 -10.83 -1.12 -4.80
N ARG A 314 -10.10 -0.14 -4.27
CA ARG A 314 -9.46 0.92 -5.06
C ARG A 314 -8.46 0.34 -6.07
N LEU A 315 -7.61 -0.58 -5.63
CA LEU A 315 -6.63 -1.24 -6.50
C LEU A 315 -7.31 -2.10 -7.58
N GLU A 316 -8.37 -2.84 -7.22
CA GLU A 316 -9.17 -3.61 -8.17
C GLU A 316 -9.86 -2.72 -9.21
N ASN A 317 -10.42 -1.59 -8.79
CA ASN A 317 -11.06 -0.63 -9.69
C ASN A 317 -10.02 0.03 -10.61
N MET A 318 -8.89 0.49 -10.07
CA MET A 318 -7.80 1.03 -10.90
C MET A 318 -7.33 0.03 -11.95
N ARG A 319 -7.20 -1.26 -11.57
CA ARG A 319 -6.83 -2.32 -12.52
C ARG A 319 -7.92 -2.55 -13.57
N ARG A 320 -9.18 -2.56 -13.16
CA ARG A 320 -10.32 -2.75 -14.09
C ARG A 320 -10.42 -1.60 -15.08
N ASP A 321 -10.31 -0.36 -14.58
CA ASP A 321 -10.34 0.85 -15.40
C ASP A 321 -9.14 0.90 -16.35
N PHE A 322 -7.96 0.49 -15.89
CA PHE A 322 -6.78 0.36 -16.74
C PHE A 322 -7.04 -0.59 -17.91
N VAL A 323 -7.51 -1.82 -17.66
CA VAL A 323 -7.79 -2.80 -18.72
C VAL A 323 -8.87 -2.30 -19.69
N ALA A 324 -9.92 -1.68 -19.17
CA ALA A 324 -11.00 -1.11 -20.00
C ALA A 324 -10.47 0.02 -20.91
N ASN A 325 -9.68 0.92 -20.34
CA ASN A 325 -9.08 2.05 -21.08
C ASN A 325 -8.08 1.57 -22.14
N VAL A 326 -7.20 0.62 -21.80
CA VAL A 326 -6.30 -0.02 -22.77
C VAL A 326 -7.08 -0.59 -23.94
N SER A 327 -8.10 -1.38 -23.66
CA SER A 327 -8.92 -2.01 -24.70
C SER A 327 -9.57 -0.96 -25.61
N HIS A 328 -10.07 0.12 -25.04
CA HIS A 328 -10.73 1.19 -25.80
C HIS A 328 -9.73 1.99 -26.65
N GLU A 329 -8.56 2.35 -26.09
CA GLU A 329 -7.55 3.15 -26.81
C GLU A 329 -6.80 2.33 -27.88
N LEU A 330 -6.75 0.99 -27.78
CA LEU A 330 -6.26 0.10 -28.84
C LEU A 330 -7.29 -0.10 -29.95
N LYS A 331 -8.58 -0.24 -29.61
CA LYS A 331 -9.64 -0.53 -30.60
C LYS A 331 -9.85 0.65 -31.56
N THR A 332 -9.71 1.88 -31.09
CA THR A 332 -9.98 3.08 -31.91
C THR A 332 -9.03 3.20 -33.10
N PRO A 333 -7.69 3.21 -32.95
CA PRO A 333 -6.78 3.29 -34.10
C PRO A 333 -6.89 2.05 -34.99
N LEU A 334 -7.10 0.86 -34.44
CA LEU A 334 -7.27 -0.37 -35.22
C LEU A 334 -8.50 -0.30 -36.11
N ALA A 335 -9.64 0.15 -35.60
CA ALA A 335 -10.86 0.33 -36.39
C ALA A 335 -10.67 1.40 -37.47
N SER A 336 -9.89 2.46 -37.21
CA SER A 336 -9.57 3.47 -38.21
C SER A 336 -8.68 2.91 -39.32
N ILE A 337 -7.65 2.15 -38.99
CA ILE A 337 -6.78 1.47 -39.97
C ILE A 337 -7.63 0.55 -40.86
N GLN A 338 -8.49 -0.26 -40.24
CA GLN A 338 -9.37 -1.17 -40.96
C GLN A 338 -10.31 -0.42 -41.91
N ALA A 339 -10.97 0.64 -41.43
CA ALA A 339 -11.88 1.43 -42.27
C ALA A 339 -11.17 2.09 -43.47
N PHE A 340 -9.96 2.66 -43.25
CA PHE A 340 -9.18 3.24 -44.36
C PHE A 340 -8.72 2.15 -45.34
N ALA A 341 -8.29 0.99 -44.84
CA ALA A 341 -7.90 -0.12 -45.69
C ALA A 341 -9.08 -0.67 -46.49
N GLU A 342 -10.27 -0.86 -45.89
CA GLU A 342 -11.51 -1.25 -46.57
C GLU A 342 -11.89 -0.21 -47.65
N THR A 343 -11.81 1.09 -47.33
CA THR A 343 -12.08 2.16 -48.31
C THR A 343 -11.13 2.10 -49.52
N LEU A 344 -9.85 1.79 -49.28
CA LEU A 344 -8.88 1.61 -50.37
C LEU A 344 -9.20 0.38 -51.21
N ILE A 345 -9.58 -0.74 -50.60
CA ILE A 345 -9.96 -1.98 -51.26
C ILE A 345 -11.23 -1.77 -52.11
N ASP A 346 -12.22 -1.02 -51.58
CA ASP A 346 -13.49 -0.72 -52.26
C ASP A 346 -13.34 0.25 -53.44
N GLY A 347 -12.11 0.61 -53.81
CA GLY A 347 -11.81 1.33 -55.06
C GLY A 347 -11.08 2.66 -54.87
N ALA A 348 -11.01 3.21 -53.67
CA ALA A 348 -10.28 4.46 -53.40
C ALA A 348 -8.77 4.35 -53.67
N ILE A 349 -8.20 3.15 -53.85
CA ILE A 349 -6.81 2.96 -54.29
C ILE A 349 -6.54 3.53 -55.68
N HIS A 350 -7.57 3.63 -56.55
CA HIS A 350 -7.47 4.19 -57.89
C HIS A 350 -7.77 5.70 -57.94
N ASP A 351 -8.13 6.30 -56.80
CA ASP A 351 -8.30 7.75 -56.66
C ASP A 351 -6.94 8.40 -56.38
N GLU A 352 -6.30 8.97 -57.45
CA GLU A 352 -4.98 9.55 -57.37
C GLU A 352 -4.91 10.75 -56.40
N ASP A 353 -6.01 11.44 -56.15
CA ASP A 353 -6.07 12.60 -55.27
C ASP A 353 -6.14 12.20 -53.78
N ASN A 354 -6.73 11.07 -53.46
CA ASN A 354 -7.03 10.70 -52.08
C ASN A 354 -6.32 9.41 -51.58
N ASN A 355 -5.83 8.54 -52.47
CA ASN A 355 -5.22 7.26 -52.08
C ASN A 355 -4.02 7.47 -51.12
N MET A 356 -3.15 8.46 -51.39
CA MET A 356 -2.03 8.79 -50.52
C MET A 356 -2.47 9.34 -49.17
N LEU A 357 -3.60 10.03 -49.11
CA LEU A 357 -4.17 10.50 -47.85
C LEU A 357 -4.59 9.30 -46.94
N PHE A 358 -5.29 8.33 -47.52
CA PHE A 358 -5.71 7.12 -46.75
C PHE A 358 -4.50 6.32 -46.31
N LEU A 359 -3.51 6.09 -47.16
CA LEU A 359 -2.26 5.42 -46.81
C LEU A 359 -1.51 6.17 -45.68
N THR A 360 -1.41 7.47 -45.77
CA THR A 360 -0.79 8.31 -44.74
C THR A 360 -1.55 8.17 -43.42
N ARG A 361 -2.89 8.16 -43.43
CA ARG A 361 -3.71 7.95 -42.23
C ARG A 361 -3.51 6.56 -41.60
N ILE A 362 -3.35 5.53 -42.42
CA ILE A 362 -3.04 4.17 -41.91
C ILE A 362 -1.70 4.18 -41.20
N VAL A 363 -0.66 4.77 -41.79
CA VAL A 363 0.67 4.88 -41.18
C VAL A 363 0.59 5.67 -39.88
N GLU A 364 -0.05 6.85 -39.88
CA GLU A 364 -0.25 7.66 -38.67
C GLU A 364 -0.93 6.88 -37.53
N GLN A 365 -1.97 6.07 -37.85
CA GLN A 365 -2.65 5.26 -36.84
C GLN A 365 -1.80 4.08 -36.37
N SER A 366 -0.99 3.50 -37.25
CA SER A 366 -0.03 2.44 -36.90
C SER A 366 1.06 2.95 -35.97
N ASP A 367 1.63 4.12 -36.27
CA ASP A 367 2.63 4.77 -35.43
C ASP A 367 2.07 5.10 -34.04
N ARG A 368 0.85 5.61 -34.00
CA ARG A 368 0.13 5.88 -32.76
C ARG A 368 -0.10 4.60 -31.94
N LEU A 369 -0.46 3.50 -32.59
CA LEU A 369 -0.64 2.20 -31.94
C LEU A 369 0.67 1.69 -31.36
N ASN A 370 1.77 1.82 -32.09
CA ASN A 370 3.09 1.48 -31.63
C ASN A 370 3.50 2.28 -30.38
N LEU A 371 3.32 3.60 -30.39
CA LEU A 371 3.58 4.44 -29.22
C LEU A 371 2.76 4.00 -28.01
N LEU A 372 1.46 3.70 -28.22
CA LEU A 372 0.60 3.23 -27.14
C LEU A 372 1.09 1.89 -26.58
N ILE A 373 1.52 0.96 -27.42
CA ILE A 373 2.08 -0.32 -27.01
C ILE A 373 3.37 -0.12 -26.21
N GLN A 374 4.25 0.77 -26.68
CA GLN A 374 5.50 1.09 -25.96
C GLN A 374 5.21 1.70 -24.57
N ASP A 375 4.27 2.65 -24.49
CA ASP A 375 3.83 3.23 -23.23
C ASP A 375 3.27 2.17 -22.28
N LEU A 376 2.45 1.24 -22.80
CA LEU A 376 1.88 0.14 -22.02
C LEU A 376 2.95 -0.83 -21.53
N LEU A 377 3.91 -1.18 -22.39
CA LEU A 377 5.04 -2.02 -22.00
C LEU A 377 5.91 -1.31 -20.96
N SER A 378 6.13 -0.02 -21.11
CA SER A 378 6.82 0.80 -20.14
C SER A 378 6.11 0.74 -18.79
N ILE A 379 4.80 1.01 -18.74
CA ILE A 379 4.00 0.91 -17.52
C ILE A 379 4.04 -0.51 -16.95
N ALA A 380 3.85 -1.53 -17.76
CA ALA A 380 3.90 -2.91 -17.30
C ALA A 380 5.25 -3.27 -16.70
N ARG A 381 6.33 -2.79 -17.27
CA ARG A 381 7.67 -2.95 -16.75
C ARG A 381 7.87 -2.20 -15.45
N LEU A 382 7.34 -0.99 -15.35
CA LEU A 382 7.33 -0.14 -14.18
C LEU A 382 6.52 -0.76 -13.03
N GLU A 383 5.41 -1.43 -13.30
CA GLU A 383 4.55 -2.07 -12.29
C GLU A 383 5.04 -3.44 -11.83
N SER A 384 5.90 -4.07 -12.60
CA SER A 384 6.38 -5.41 -12.29
C SER A 384 7.59 -5.44 -11.38
N GLY A 385 8.20 -4.28 -11.12
CA GLY A 385 9.41 -4.18 -10.35
C GLY A 385 10.59 -4.95 -10.98
N ASP A 386 10.52 -5.29 -12.29
CA ASP A 386 11.46 -6.17 -12.97
C ASP A 386 12.58 -5.44 -13.66
N ASN A 387 12.81 -4.19 -13.41
CA ASN A 387 13.98 -3.55 -13.97
C ASN A 387 14.30 -2.25 -13.28
N VAL A 388 15.27 -2.29 -12.43
CA VAL A 388 16.14 -1.15 -12.20
C VAL A 388 17.54 -1.70 -12.10
N THR A 389 18.26 -1.53 -13.18
CA THR A 389 19.57 -2.13 -13.22
C THR A 389 20.68 -1.12 -13.17
N ASP A 390 20.47 0.12 -13.61
CA ASP A 390 21.57 1.01 -13.82
C ASP A 390 21.32 2.42 -13.29
N PHE A 391 21.12 2.50 -11.98
CA PHE A 391 21.26 3.79 -11.33
C PHE A 391 22.73 4.19 -11.31
N ALA A 392 23.00 5.32 -11.92
CA ALA A 392 24.31 5.90 -11.95
C ALA A 392 24.23 7.41 -11.76
N THR A 393 25.33 8.01 -11.46
CA THR A 393 25.49 9.46 -11.58
C THR A 393 25.46 9.84 -13.07
N VAL A 394 24.42 10.54 -13.49
CA VAL A 394 24.17 10.93 -14.89
C VAL A 394 24.25 12.43 -15.05
N ASP A 395 24.88 12.88 -16.11
CA ASP A 395 24.82 14.29 -16.52
C ASP A 395 23.44 14.64 -17.09
N LEU A 396 22.58 15.21 -16.24
CA LEU A 396 21.25 15.67 -16.60
C LEU A 396 21.30 16.72 -17.71
N THR A 397 22.37 17.53 -17.75
CA THR A 397 22.57 18.57 -18.75
C THR A 397 22.80 17.96 -20.13
N GLU A 398 23.64 16.94 -20.23
CA GLU A 398 23.91 16.23 -21.49
C GLU A 398 22.64 15.54 -22.02
N ILE A 399 21.92 14.83 -21.16
CA ILE A 399 20.67 14.15 -21.57
C ILE A 399 19.64 15.18 -22.03
N THR A 400 19.48 16.28 -21.29
CA THR A 400 18.55 17.34 -21.67
C THR A 400 18.92 17.95 -23.02
N GLN A 401 20.19 18.21 -23.24
CA GLN A 401 20.67 18.76 -24.52
C GLN A 401 20.41 17.82 -25.70
N ARG A 402 20.59 16.51 -25.48
CA ARG A 402 20.30 15.46 -26.47
C ARG A 402 18.82 15.41 -26.80
N CYS A 403 17.97 15.30 -25.78
CA CYS A 403 16.52 15.34 -25.95
C CYS A 403 16.04 16.58 -26.72
N LEU A 404 16.51 17.76 -26.33
CA LEU A 404 16.12 19.00 -27.03
C LEU A 404 16.61 19.04 -28.48
N ASN A 405 17.79 18.49 -28.80
CA ASN A 405 18.26 18.36 -30.17
C ASN A 405 17.35 17.48 -31.02
N ASP A 406 16.89 16.35 -30.46
CA ASP A 406 15.99 15.44 -31.15
C ASP A 406 14.62 16.07 -31.41
N HIS A 407 14.14 16.91 -30.50
CA HIS A 407 12.88 17.65 -30.68
C HIS A 407 12.94 18.92 -31.49
N ARG A 408 14.15 19.42 -31.89
CA ARG A 408 14.31 20.65 -32.67
C ARG A 408 13.54 20.66 -33.98
N SER A 409 13.56 19.56 -34.72
CA SER A 409 12.83 19.45 -35.98
C SER A 409 11.31 19.56 -35.80
N HIS A 410 10.80 19.01 -34.72
CA HIS A 410 9.39 19.06 -34.37
C HIS A 410 8.97 20.47 -33.94
N ALA A 411 9.77 21.11 -33.09
CA ALA A 411 9.57 22.52 -32.71
C ALA A 411 9.56 23.46 -33.89
N ALA A 412 10.55 23.31 -34.82
CA ALA A 412 10.65 24.13 -36.01
C ALA A 412 9.43 24.00 -36.95
N LYS A 413 8.87 22.79 -37.11
CA LYS A 413 7.64 22.57 -37.91
C LYS A 413 6.44 23.34 -37.36
N LYS A 414 6.42 23.62 -36.06
CA LYS A 414 5.36 24.38 -35.38
C LYS A 414 5.70 25.84 -35.11
N ASN A 415 6.86 26.33 -35.54
CA ASN A 415 7.41 27.64 -35.17
C ASN A 415 7.54 27.87 -33.67
N ILE A 416 7.86 26.83 -32.90
CA ILE A 416 8.05 26.93 -31.44
C ILE A 416 9.53 27.14 -31.14
N THR A 417 9.82 28.11 -30.27
CA THR A 417 11.20 28.40 -29.83
C THR A 417 11.53 27.47 -28.66
N LEU A 418 12.58 26.64 -28.83
CA LEU A 418 13.14 25.84 -27.73
C LEU A 418 14.30 26.60 -27.09
N VAL A 419 14.22 26.82 -25.78
CA VAL A 419 15.24 27.48 -24.98
C VAL A 419 15.77 26.54 -23.93
N PHE A 420 17.09 26.46 -23.82
CA PHE A 420 17.76 25.72 -22.74
C PHE A 420 18.63 26.68 -21.94
N ASN A 421 18.31 26.81 -20.66
CA ASN A 421 19.02 27.72 -19.74
C ASN A 421 19.86 26.89 -18.76
N GLN A 422 21.04 26.49 -19.20
CA GLN A 422 22.06 25.86 -18.36
C GLN A 422 23.43 26.03 -19.01
N SER A 423 24.45 26.29 -18.21
CA SER A 423 25.85 26.43 -18.67
C SER A 423 26.78 25.35 -18.12
N ASP A 424 26.50 24.80 -16.93
CA ASP A 424 27.37 23.85 -16.25
C ASP A 424 26.73 22.46 -16.20
N SER A 425 27.53 21.38 -16.17
CA SER A 425 27.04 20.03 -16.03
C SER A 425 26.46 19.82 -14.62
N VAL A 426 25.25 19.29 -14.56
CA VAL A 426 24.55 18.95 -13.33
C VAL A 426 24.29 17.45 -13.29
N TRP A 427 24.77 16.82 -12.24
CA TRP A 427 24.71 15.38 -12.07
C TRP A 427 23.57 14.98 -11.13
N VAL A 428 22.85 13.95 -11.50
CA VAL A 428 21.78 13.36 -10.71
C VAL A 428 21.94 11.85 -10.66
N PHE A 429 21.45 11.23 -9.63
CA PHE A 429 21.48 9.79 -9.47
C PHE A 429 20.19 9.18 -10.04
N ALA A 430 20.24 8.80 -11.31
CA ALA A 430 19.07 8.32 -12.08
C ALA A 430 19.48 7.29 -13.13
N GLU A 431 18.51 6.62 -13.73
CA GLU A 431 18.71 5.86 -14.95
C GLU A 431 18.70 6.80 -16.16
N ALA A 432 19.67 6.70 -17.05
CA ALA A 432 19.77 7.58 -18.22
C ALA A 432 18.57 7.45 -19.15
N ASP A 433 18.11 6.21 -19.41
CA ASP A 433 16.95 5.95 -20.28
C ASP A 433 15.66 6.47 -19.65
N GLY A 434 15.50 6.28 -18.35
CA GLY A 434 14.36 6.81 -17.62
C GLY A 434 14.36 8.35 -17.56
N LEU A 435 15.52 9.02 -17.35
CA LEU A 435 15.64 10.48 -17.46
C LEU A 435 15.29 10.96 -18.88
N THR A 436 15.80 10.27 -19.88
CA THR A 436 15.47 10.57 -21.29
C THR A 436 13.96 10.47 -21.49
N GLN A 437 13.32 9.42 -21.00
CA GLN A 437 11.87 9.24 -21.13
C GLN A 437 11.06 10.29 -20.34
N ILE A 438 11.52 10.74 -19.17
CA ILE A 438 10.91 11.89 -18.46
C ILE A 438 10.95 13.12 -19.36
N LEU A 439 12.15 13.46 -19.85
CA LEU A 439 12.36 14.65 -20.67
C LEU A 439 11.54 14.59 -21.96
N ASP A 440 11.57 13.46 -22.68
CA ASP A 440 10.80 13.27 -23.91
C ASP A 440 9.30 13.46 -23.65
N ASN A 441 8.75 12.87 -22.59
CA ASN A 441 7.34 13.04 -22.25
C ASN A 441 6.98 14.49 -21.91
N LEU A 442 7.83 15.18 -21.15
CA LEU A 442 7.56 16.57 -20.77
C LEU A 442 7.74 17.53 -21.94
N VAL A 443 8.82 17.37 -22.73
CA VAL A 443 9.09 18.23 -23.89
C VAL A 443 8.07 18.00 -25.01
N ASP A 444 7.71 16.74 -25.30
CA ASP A 444 6.67 16.41 -26.29
C ASP A 444 5.31 16.97 -25.88
N ASN A 445 4.93 16.86 -24.59
CA ASN A 445 3.73 17.50 -24.07
C ASN A 445 3.79 19.03 -24.24
N ALA A 446 4.89 19.67 -23.86
CA ALA A 446 5.08 21.10 -24.02
C ALA A 446 4.93 21.53 -25.50
N LEU A 447 5.56 20.80 -26.42
CA LEU A 447 5.44 21.09 -27.87
C LEU A 447 4.04 20.80 -28.41
N LYS A 448 3.34 19.78 -27.90
CA LYS A 448 1.96 19.45 -28.34
C LYS A 448 0.98 20.53 -27.95
N TYR A 449 1.08 21.06 -26.73
CA TYR A 449 0.09 21.99 -26.19
C TYR A 449 0.46 23.46 -26.31
N THR A 450 1.66 23.77 -26.80
CA THR A 450 2.05 25.13 -27.14
C THR A 450 1.57 25.48 -28.57
N PRO A 451 0.88 26.62 -28.75
CA PRO A 451 0.53 27.12 -30.08
C PRO A 451 1.77 27.55 -30.86
N ALA A 452 1.57 27.79 -32.17
CA ALA A 452 2.61 28.35 -33.02
C ALA A 452 3.12 29.68 -32.44
N ASP A 453 4.40 29.98 -32.67
CA ASP A 453 5.13 31.16 -32.18
C ASP A 453 5.29 31.20 -30.64
N GLY A 454 4.97 30.10 -29.94
CA GLY A 454 5.21 29.94 -28.50
C GLY A 454 6.65 29.56 -28.17
N THR A 455 6.89 29.40 -26.86
CA THR A 455 8.23 29.09 -26.35
C THR A 455 8.12 27.92 -25.37
N VAL A 456 9.06 26.99 -25.49
CA VAL A 456 9.29 25.93 -24.50
C VAL A 456 10.69 26.13 -23.93
N THR A 457 10.76 26.27 -22.61
CA THR A 457 12.01 26.53 -21.90
C THR A 457 12.30 25.37 -20.96
N VAL A 458 13.48 24.78 -21.08
CA VAL A 458 14.00 23.84 -20.12
C VAL A 458 15.07 24.52 -19.28
N ASN A 459 14.93 24.41 -17.97
CA ASN A 459 15.85 25.01 -17.02
C ASN A 459 16.30 23.95 -16.01
N ILE A 460 17.61 23.85 -15.79
CA ILE A 460 18.21 23.02 -14.75
C ILE A 460 18.86 23.96 -13.76
N GLN A 461 18.51 23.82 -12.49
CA GLN A 461 19.02 24.63 -11.40
C GLN A 461 19.48 23.72 -10.27
N ALA A 462 20.78 23.74 -10.00
CA ALA A 462 21.34 23.07 -8.83
C ALA A 462 21.27 24.00 -7.63
N GLU A 463 20.73 23.50 -6.53
CA GLU A 463 20.73 24.11 -5.21
C GLU A 463 21.59 23.26 -4.25
N PRO A 464 21.95 23.74 -3.06
CA PRO A 464 22.89 23.02 -2.17
C PRO A 464 22.49 21.59 -1.76
N GLN A 465 21.20 21.24 -1.88
CA GLN A 465 20.67 19.92 -1.48
C GLN A 465 19.79 19.28 -2.55
N THR A 466 19.44 19.98 -3.60
CA THR A 466 18.49 19.53 -4.62
C THR A 466 18.86 20.02 -6.01
N VAL A 467 18.43 19.26 -7.02
CA VAL A 467 18.50 19.67 -8.41
C VAL A 467 17.07 19.83 -8.93
N HIS A 468 16.77 20.99 -9.49
CA HIS A 468 15.48 21.29 -10.09
C HIS A 468 15.58 21.24 -11.62
N LEU A 469 14.82 20.34 -12.22
CA LEU A 469 14.57 20.33 -13.66
C LEU A 469 13.18 20.94 -13.90
N LYS A 470 13.13 22.04 -14.65
CA LYS A 470 11.88 22.73 -15.01
C LYS A 470 11.67 22.69 -16.51
N VAL A 471 10.51 22.23 -16.93
CA VAL A 471 10.04 22.33 -18.31
C VAL A 471 8.85 23.27 -18.32
N THR A 472 9.01 24.44 -18.92
CA THR A 472 8.01 25.51 -18.98
C THR A 472 7.57 25.73 -20.41
N ASP A 473 6.27 25.77 -20.63
CA ASP A 473 5.66 26.10 -21.91
C ASP A 473 4.77 27.36 -21.82
N THR A 474 4.57 28.03 -22.94
CA THR A 474 3.63 29.15 -23.07
C THR A 474 2.31 28.71 -23.70
N GLY A 475 1.89 27.50 -23.40
CA GLY A 475 0.72 26.85 -23.99
C GLY A 475 -0.60 27.22 -23.33
N ILE A 476 -1.59 26.37 -23.58
CA ILE A 476 -2.98 26.58 -23.12
C ILE A 476 -3.15 26.44 -21.60
N GLY A 477 -2.14 25.94 -20.91
CA GLY A 477 -2.19 25.68 -19.47
C GLY A 477 -3.20 24.60 -19.06
N ILE A 478 -3.23 24.33 -17.76
CA ILE A 478 -4.05 23.29 -17.14
C ILE A 478 -4.91 23.94 -16.06
N PRO A 479 -6.26 23.82 -16.15
CA PRO A 479 -7.15 24.32 -15.09
C PRO A 479 -6.87 23.63 -13.74
N VAL A 480 -7.05 24.35 -12.64
CA VAL A 480 -6.72 23.89 -11.27
C VAL A 480 -7.42 22.56 -10.94
N ASP A 481 -8.69 22.42 -11.30
CA ASP A 481 -9.49 21.20 -11.01
C ASP A 481 -8.96 19.93 -11.68
N HIS A 482 -8.02 20.05 -12.61
CA HIS A 482 -7.43 18.95 -13.35
C HIS A 482 -6.00 18.62 -12.92
N GLN A 483 -5.30 19.54 -12.22
CA GLN A 483 -3.86 19.42 -11.96
C GLN A 483 -3.49 18.19 -11.14
N ASP A 484 -4.30 17.82 -10.14
CA ASP A 484 -4.08 16.61 -9.35
C ASP A 484 -4.25 15.31 -10.16
N ARG A 485 -5.05 15.39 -11.23
CA ARG A 485 -5.47 14.24 -12.03
C ARG A 485 -4.65 14.00 -13.30
N ILE A 486 -3.86 14.96 -13.75
CA ILE A 486 -3.08 14.83 -15.00
C ILE A 486 -2.07 13.69 -14.96
N PHE A 487 -1.70 13.22 -13.78
CA PHE A 487 -0.82 12.06 -13.57
C PHE A 487 -1.56 10.73 -13.49
N GLU A 488 -2.92 10.74 -13.53
CA GLU A 488 -3.72 9.52 -13.64
C GLU A 488 -3.55 8.91 -15.05
N ARG A 489 -3.56 7.59 -15.14
CA ARG A 489 -3.42 6.87 -16.42
C ARG A 489 -4.61 7.14 -17.32
N PHE A 490 -4.36 7.39 -18.59
CA PHE A 490 -5.35 7.72 -19.61
C PHE A 490 -6.13 9.02 -19.36
N TYR A 491 -5.73 9.79 -18.34
CA TYR A 491 -6.40 11.04 -18.05
C TYR A 491 -6.05 12.10 -19.08
N ARG A 492 -7.04 12.88 -19.49
CA ARG A 492 -6.91 13.98 -20.44
C ARG A 492 -7.92 15.07 -20.09
N VAL A 493 -7.47 16.32 -20.02
CA VAL A 493 -8.32 17.49 -19.76
C VAL A 493 -9.37 17.66 -20.87
N ASP A 494 -8.96 17.51 -22.13
CA ASP A 494 -9.83 17.51 -23.32
C ASP A 494 -9.56 16.26 -24.16
N LYS A 495 -10.50 15.32 -24.14
CA LYS A 495 -10.40 14.05 -24.87
C LYS A 495 -10.39 14.22 -26.38
N ALA A 496 -11.12 15.21 -26.92
CA ALA A 496 -11.25 15.41 -28.37
C ALA A 496 -9.98 16.01 -28.94
N ARG A 497 -9.50 17.10 -28.35
CA ARG A 497 -8.29 17.82 -28.78
C ARG A 497 -7.03 16.97 -28.60
N SER A 498 -6.91 16.28 -27.47
CA SER A 498 -5.76 15.43 -27.18
C SER A 498 -5.66 14.23 -28.13
N ARG A 499 -6.80 13.70 -28.63
CA ARG A 499 -6.80 12.65 -29.66
C ARG A 499 -6.25 13.13 -31.00
N GLN A 500 -6.57 14.34 -31.39
CA GLN A 500 -6.03 14.95 -32.63
C GLN A 500 -4.53 15.20 -32.55
N LEU A 501 -4.01 15.49 -31.35
CA LEU A 501 -2.58 15.72 -31.10
C LEU A 501 -1.79 14.42 -30.82
N GLY A 502 -2.43 13.24 -30.93
CA GLY A 502 -1.75 11.95 -30.78
C GLY A 502 -1.35 11.59 -29.34
N GLY A 503 -1.94 12.23 -28.32
CA GLY A 503 -1.63 11.89 -26.92
C GLY A 503 -2.20 10.53 -26.51
N THR A 504 -1.43 9.72 -25.78
CA THR A 504 -1.86 8.44 -25.20
C THR A 504 -2.57 8.62 -23.85
N GLY A 505 -2.23 9.69 -23.12
CA GLY A 505 -2.64 9.92 -21.73
C GLY A 505 -1.86 9.07 -20.72
N LEU A 506 -0.76 8.48 -21.14
CA LEU A 506 0.12 7.67 -20.30
C LEU A 506 1.42 8.37 -19.93
N GLY A 507 1.90 9.30 -20.77
CA GLY A 507 3.21 9.94 -20.62
C GLY A 507 3.43 10.61 -19.26
N LEU A 508 2.47 11.38 -18.73
CA LEU A 508 2.61 12.01 -17.41
C LEU A 508 2.50 11.00 -16.24
N ALA A 509 1.70 9.94 -16.39
CA ALA A 509 1.68 8.85 -15.43
C ALA A 509 3.03 8.14 -15.38
N ILE A 510 3.65 7.95 -16.53
CA ILE A 510 5.00 7.43 -16.70
C ILE A 510 6.02 8.34 -15.98
N VAL A 511 5.97 9.66 -16.24
CA VAL A 511 6.84 10.64 -15.56
C VAL A 511 6.71 10.51 -14.04
N LYS A 512 5.50 10.52 -13.49
CA LYS A 512 5.27 10.43 -12.04
C LYS A 512 5.85 9.15 -11.44
N HIS A 513 5.67 8.02 -12.12
CA HIS A 513 6.23 6.76 -11.68
C HIS A 513 7.76 6.77 -11.66
N LEU A 514 8.39 7.24 -12.72
CA LEU A 514 9.85 7.35 -12.81
C LEU A 514 10.43 8.30 -11.77
N VAL A 515 9.82 9.48 -11.65
CA VAL A 515 10.24 10.47 -10.65
C VAL A 515 10.18 9.88 -9.25
N ASN A 516 9.07 9.22 -8.89
CA ASN A 516 8.94 8.53 -7.60
C ASN A 516 9.99 7.42 -7.44
N ALA A 517 10.25 6.69 -8.52
CA ALA A 517 11.24 5.63 -8.54
C ALA A 517 12.66 6.18 -8.36
N PHE A 518 12.97 7.41 -8.79
CA PHE A 518 14.24 8.13 -8.52
C PHE A 518 14.27 8.77 -7.12
N GLY A 519 13.17 8.69 -6.31
CA GLY A 519 13.00 9.41 -5.04
C GLY A 519 13.01 10.92 -5.22
N ALA A 520 12.67 11.34 -6.43
CA ALA A 520 12.45 12.73 -6.76
C ALA A 520 10.95 13.07 -6.61
N GLU A 521 10.64 14.34 -6.61
CA GLU A 521 9.27 14.86 -6.57
C GLU A 521 8.93 15.58 -7.86
N VAL A 522 7.68 15.49 -8.32
CA VAL A 522 7.18 16.23 -9.47
C VAL A 522 6.02 17.11 -9.06
N ASP A 523 6.15 18.39 -9.42
CA ASP A 523 5.13 19.41 -9.21
C ASP A 523 4.70 20.02 -10.56
N VAL A 524 3.47 20.57 -10.57
CA VAL A 524 2.92 21.30 -11.71
C VAL A 524 2.44 22.68 -11.27
N ILE A 525 2.89 23.69 -11.98
CA ILE A 525 2.44 25.07 -11.82
C ILE A 525 1.83 25.49 -13.14
N SER A 526 0.52 25.69 -13.17
CA SER A 526 -0.19 26.00 -14.41
C SER A 526 -1.43 26.83 -14.15
N ALA A 527 -1.80 27.65 -15.11
CA ALA A 527 -3.08 28.32 -15.16
C ALA A 527 -3.61 28.37 -16.60
N ALA A 528 -4.92 28.32 -16.76
CA ALA A 528 -5.54 28.33 -18.08
C ALA A 528 -5.07 29.54 -18.92
N ASN A 529 -4.56 29.28 -20.13
CA ASN A 529 -3.97 30.24 -21.09
C ASN A 529 -2.73 30.97 -20.58
N GLN A 530 -2.02 30.48 -19.58
CA GLN A 530 -0.78 31.06 -19.07
C GLN A 530 0.41 30.09 -19.18
N GLY A 531 0.19 28.93 -19.83
CA GLY A 531 1.20 27.89 -19.97
C GLY A 531 1.30 26.97 -18.75
N THR A 532 2.25 26.06 -18.81
CA THR A 532 2.51 25.07 -17.78
C THR A 532 4.00 25.00 -17.47
N THR A 533 4.32 24.83 -16.19
CA THR A 533 5.66 24.48 -15.72
C THR A 533 5.57 23.17 -14.96
N PHE A 534 6.26 22.15 -15.46
CA PHE A 534 6.55 20.95 -14.71
C PHE A 534 7.90 21.10 -14.03
N GLN A 535 7.96 20.89 -12.74
CA GLN A 535 9.18 20.92 -11.95
C GLN A 535 9.44 19.56 -11.36
N ILE A 536 10.64 19.02 -11.60
CA ILE A 536 11.13 17.80 -10.95
C ILE A 536 12.25 18.18 -10.02
N THR A 537 12.16 17.74 -8.77
CA THR A 537 13.15 18.00 -7.73
C THR A 537 13.86 16.70 -7.40
N PHE A 538 15.12 16.60 -7.80
CA PHE A 538 15.99 15.48 -7.47
C PHE A 538 16.78 15.79 -6.20
N PRO A 539 17.04 14.80 -5.33
CA PRO A 539 18.05 14.94 -4.28
C PRO A 539 19.43 15.10 -4.91
N LEU A 540 20.26 15.96 -4.36
CA LEU A 540 21.65 16.15 -4.83
C LEU A 540 22.46 14.88 -4.50
N VAL A 541 23.32 14.51 -5.44
CA VAL A 541 24.36 13.48 -5.19
C VAL A 541 25.56 14.21 -4.58
N ASP A 542 26.03 13.75 -3.43
CA ASP A 542 27.28 14.29 -2.85
C ASP A 542 28.45 13.98 -3.77
N ASP A 543 29.35 14.98 -3.95
CA ASP A 543 30.59 14.86 -4.75
C ASP A 543 31.52 13.70 -4.32
N ALA A 544 31.18 13.00 -3.23
CA ALA A 544 31.91 11.83 -2.73
C ALA A 544 31.51 10.51 -3.45
N ASP A 545 30.45 10.52 -4.24
CA ASP A 545 29.90 9.34 -4.94
C ASP A 545 30.08 9.40 -6.47
N VAL A 546 30.87 10.35 -6.98
CA VAL A 546 31.22 10.52 -8.41
C VAL A 546 32.49 9.77 -8.78
#